data_a3899c402de841f3cc0815ee68e6e40c
#
_entry.id   a3899c402de841f3cc0815ee68e6e40c
#
_cell.length_a   1.000
_cell.length_b   1.000
_cell.length_c   1.000
_cell.angle_alpha   90.00
_cell.angle_beta   90.00
_cell.angle_gamma   90.00
#
_symmetry.space_group_name_H-M   'P 1'
#
loop_
_entity.id
_entity.type
_entity.pdbx_description
1 polymer ?
#
loop_
_entity_poly.entity_id
_entity_poly.type
_entity_poly.pdbx_seq_one_letter_code
_entity_poly.pdbx_strand_id
1 'polypeptide(L)'
;MHKINHIGIGGFRRLNDIELEMRSLMVLIGANGVGKTSFLDALSLLSGSAAGTMSRKLGEMGGLADVLTRGRSDDLILKAEMGVPSYHPLQYDLHLEPKGQTYGISREVLSQTRPGGFHEPFKHIESRYSDVRYFDIGTNKLVRPNWEHNPLESSLSQVPKMFREPEEMRRTLSSITQYHVLDVGPRAPVKLPQQMKPVDLPGENGQDLVSFLYYLRESNRECYEAIEDTLRPAFPGFVSLNFPPVAAGMLSMTWKENSFRDPIYMHQLSEGTLRFLWLVSLLRSPGLSTVTMIDEPEVSLHPELLSLLADLMREASSKRTQIIVATHSDRLIRFLKPEEVVVMDIGESGSATATWADTLDLDKDGGAGPGDKVLSTYLSPLRTS
;
A
#
# COMPACT_ATOMS: atom_id res chain seq x y z
N MET A 1 -6.11 11.37 -11.48
CA MET A 1 -5.17 10.49 -10.73
C MET A 1 -4.99 9.23 -11.55
N HIS A 2 -3.75 8.82 -11.80
CA HIS A 2 -3.47 7.53 -12.44
C HIS A 2 -3.76 6.41 -11.43
N LYS A 3 -4.43 5.35 -11.87
CA LYS A 3 -4.73 4.18 -11.05
C LYS A 3 -3.94 2.99 -11.56
N ILE A 4 -3.52 2.12 -10.66
CA ILE A 4 -3.00 0.81 -11.01
C ILE A 4 -4.21 -0.09 -11.25
N ASN A 5 -4.30 -0.65 -12.46
CA ASN A 5 -5.44 -1.49 -12.87
C ASN A 5 -5.18 -2.97 -12.60
N HIS A 6 -3.91 -3.39 -12.67
CA HIS A 6 -3.53 -4.79 -12.55
C HIS A 6 -2.13 -4.94 -11.96
N ILE A 7 -1.94 -5.98 -11.18
CA ILE A 7 -0.65 -6.39 -10.60
C ILE A 7 -0.41 -7.86 -10.88
N GLY A 8 0.81 -8.17 -11.37
CA GLY A 8 1.32 -9.53 -11.49
C GLY A 8 2.52 -9.73 -10.57
N ILE A 9 2.56 -10.85 -9.83
CA ILE A 9 3.66 -11.24 -8.95
C ILE A 9 4.00 -12.69 -9.19
N GLY A 10 5.22 -12.96 -9.63
CA GLY A 10 5.76 -14.29 -9.83
C GLY A 10 7.03 -14.52 -9.02
N GLY A 11 7.15 -15.71 -8.41
CA GLY A 11 8.38 -16.12 -7.75
C GLY A 11 8.68 -15.44 -6.41
N PHE A 12 7.73 -14.75 -5.74
CA PHE A 12 7.94 -14.05 -4.48
C PHE A 12 7.38 -14.83 -3.28
N ARG A 13 8.23 -15.45 -2.47
CA ARG A 13 7.85 -16.27 -1.29
C ARG A 13 6.80 -17.33 -1.67
N ARG A 14 5.53 -17.18 -1.21
CA ARG A 14 4.42 -18.07 -1.61
C ARG A 14 3.67 -17.58 -2.86
N LEU A 15 3.92 -16.35 -3.30
CA LEU A 15 3.28 -15.73 -4.47
C LEU A 15 4.04 -16.15 -5.73
N ASN A 16 3.71 -17.31 -6.27
CA ASN A 16 4.43 -17.86 -7.41
C ASN A 16 3.85 -17.43 -8.76
N ASP A 17 2.54 -17.24 -8.81
CA ASP A 17 1.81 -16.80 -10.02
C ASP A 17 0.51 -16.12 -9.58
N ILE A 18 0.61 -14.86 -9.24
CA ILE A 18 -0.53 -14.02 -8.83
C ILE A 18 -0.75 -12.99 -9.93
N GLU A 19 -1.93 -12.99 -10.51
CA GLU A 19 -2.42 -11.96 -11.42
C GLU A 19 -3.74 -11.42 -10.84
N LEU A 20 -3.78 -10.13 -10.48
CA LEU A 20 -4.89 -9.57 -9.73
C LEU A 20 -5.29 -8.20 -10.27
N GLU A 21 -6.58 -8.05 -10.62
CA GLU A 21 -7.19 -6.76 -10.91
C GLU A 21 -7.21 -5.89 -9.64
N MET A 22 -6.81 -4.64 -9.77
CA MET A 22 -6.75 -3.68 -8.67
C MET A 22 -8.02 -2.84 -8.61
N ARG A 23 -8.75 -2.92 -7.49
CA ARG A 23 -9.91 -2.08 -7.22
C ARG A 23 -9.55 -0.92 -6.29
N SER A 24 -10.47 0.01 -6.09
CA SER A 24 -10.24 1.18 -5.23
C SER A 24 -10.00 0.80 -3.78
N LEU A 25 -10.76 -0.17 -3.24
CA LEU A 25 -10.56 -0.77 -1.91
C LEU A 25 -10.36 -2.28 -2.09
N MET A 26 -9.28 -2.80 -1.52
CA MET A 26 -8.93 -4.21 -1.53
C MET A 26 -8.56 -4.65 -0.11
N VAL A 27 -9.31 -5.58 0.44
CA VAL A 27 -9.03 -6.16 1.75
C VAL A 27 -8.63 -7.62 1.57
N LEU A 28 -7.35 -7.91 1.77
CA LEU A 28 -6.77 -9.25 1.68
C LEU A 28 -7.10 -10.02 2.95
N ILE A 29 -7.83 -11.12 2.83
CA ILE A 29 -8.17 -12.02 3.93
C ILE A 29 -7.62 -13.42 3.68
N GLY A 30 -7.50 -14.22 4.73
CA GLY A 30 -7.05 -15.61 4.67
C GLY A 30 -6.28 -16.01 5.92
N ALA A 31 -5.94 -17.28 6.03
CA ALA A 31 -5.20 -17.83 7.17
C ALA A 31 -3.82 -17.22 7.33
N ASN A 32 -3.19 -17.43 8.50
CA ASN A 32 -1.80 -16.99 8.70
C ASN A 32 -0.85 -17.74 7.76
N GLY A 33 0.10 -17.01 7.19
CA GLY A 33 1.11 -17.58 6.30
C GLY A 33 0.65 -17.82 4.85
N VAL A 34 -0.57 -17.46 4.44
CA VAL A 34 -1.03 -17.59 3.04
C VAL A 34 -0.38 -16.59 2.09
N GLY A 35 0.24 -15.51 2.60
CA GLY A 35 0.96 -14.55 1.75
C GLY A 35 0.39 -13.14 1.73
N LYS A 36 -0.54 -12.76 2.62
CA LYS A 36 -1.10 -11.38 2.69
C LYS A 36 -0.02 -10.31 2.84
N THR A 37 0.81 -10.40 3.87
CA THR A 37 1.95 -9.49 4.08
C THR A 37 2.97 -9.60 2.94
N SER A 38 3.18 -10.81 2.38
CA SER A 38 4.05 -10.97 1.22
C SER A 38 3.54 -10.21 -0.01
N PHE A 39 2.23 -10.09 -0.20
CA PHE A 39 1.66 -9.26 -1.27
C PHE A 39 1.98 -7.77 -1.05
N LEU A 40 1.83 -7.26 0.18
CA LEU A 40 2.22 -5.88 0.51
C LEU A 40 3.73 -5.65 0.32
N ASP A 41 4.56 -6.61 0.74
CA ASP A 41 6.03 -6.54 0.59
C ASP A 41 6.45 -6.54 -0.89
N ALA A 42 5.81 -7.33 -1.75
CA ALA A 42 6.06 -7.33 -3.19
C ALA A 42 5.72 -5.97 -3.84
N LEU A 43 4.59 -5.34 -3.45
CA LEU A 43 4.25 -3.99 -3.89
C LEU A 43 5.20 -2.94 -3.33
N SER A 44 5.66 -3.11 -2.09
CA SER A 44 6.69 -2.25 -1.50
C SER A 44 8.01 -2.35 -2.26
N LEU A 45 8.39 -3.56 -2.73
CA LEU A 45 9.56 -3.76 -3.58
C LEU A 45 9.38 -3.11 -4.96
N LEU A 46 8.20 -3.23 -5.56
CA LEU A 46 7.84 -2.56 -6.80
C LEU A 46 7.93 -1.03 -6.65
N SER A 47 7.46 -0.47 -5.54
CA SER A 47 7.66 0.95 -5.19
C SER A 47 9.14 1.31 -5.09
N GLY A 48 9.92 0.47 -4.40
CA GLY A 48 11.37 0.64 -4.27
C GLY A 48 12.10 0.62 -5.60
N SER A 49 11.67 -0.22 -6.55
CA SER A 49 12.24 -0.26 -7.90
C SER A 49 12.05 1.09 -8.60
N ALA A 50 10.86 1.66 -8.57
CA ALA A 50 10.57 2.96 -9.18
C ALA A 50 11.24 4.14 -8.43
N ALA A 51 11.46 4.01 -7.13
CA ALA A 51 12.11 5.04 -6.31
C ALA A 51 13.66 5.00 -6.37
N GLY A 52 14.28 3.97 -7.00
CA GLY A 52 15.73 3.77 -6.98
C GLY A 52 16.27 3.32 -5.62
N THR A 53 15.48 2.54 -4.89
CA THR A 53 15.82 1.98 -3.56
C THR A 53 15.61 0.47 -3.49
N MET A 54 15.56 -0.19 -4.64
CA MET A 54 15.30 -1.63 -4.76
C MET A 54 16.36 -2.46 -4.04
N SER A 55 17.63 -2.12 -4.24
CA SER A 55 18.75 -2.81 -3.59
C SER A 55 18.66 -2.77 -2.07
N ARG A 56 18.32 -1.60 -1.51
CA ARG A 56 18.12 -1.43 -0.07
C ARG A 56 16.94 -2.28 0.43
N LYS A 57 15.78 -2.22 -0.24
CA LYS A 57 14.59 -2.98 0.16
C LYS A 57 14.80 -4.49 0.08
N LEU A 58 15.45 -4.99 -0.96
CA LEU A 58 15.83 -6.41 -1.03
C LEU A 58 16.80 -6.79 0.10
N GLY A 59 17.77 -5.94 0.42
CA GLY A 59 18.69 -6.16 1.54
C GLY A 59 17.96 -6.26 2.89
N GLU A 60 16.98 -5.37 3.14
CA GLU A 60 16.12 -5.42 4.34
C GLU A 60 15.28 -6.70 4.43
N MET A 61 14.96 -7.33 3.28
CA MET A 61 14.23 -8.61 3.20
C MET A 61 15.13 -9.86 3.24
N GLY A 62 16.46 -9.70 3.38
CA GLY A 62 17.42 -10.80 3.40
C GLY A 62 18.09 -11.11 2.05
N GLY A 63 17.78 -10.31 1.00
CA GLY A 63 18.29 -10.51 -0.35
C GLY A 63 17.33 -11.30 -1.25
N LEU A 64 17.63 -11.32 -2.57
CA LEU A 64 16.75 -11.96 -3.56
C LEU A 64 16.55 -13.45 -3.28
N ALA A 65 17.60 -14.17 -2.90
CA ALA A 65 17.52 -15.62 -2.64
C ALA A 65 16.53 -15.98 -1.51
N ASP A 66 16.40 -15.13 -0.49
CA ASP A 66 15.49 -15.35 0.64
C ASP A 66 14.04 -15.04 0.31
N VAL A 67 13.79 -14.19 -0.69
CA VAL A 67 12.44 -13.84 -1.11
C VAL A 67 11.92 -14.69 -2.27
N LEU A 68 12.77 -15.45 -2.97
CA LEU A 68 12.31 -16.35 -4.03
C LEU A 68 11.43 -17.50 -3.50
N THR A 69 10.50 -17.94 -4.35
CA THR A 69 9.67 -19.12 -4.06
C THR A 69 10.54 -20.37 -4.06
N ARG A 70 10.82 -20.90 -2.89
CA ARG A 70 11.77 -22.01 -2.67
C ARG A 70 11.43 -23.23 -3.53
N GLY A 71 12.41 -23.65 -4.36
CA GLY A 71 12.31 -24.84 -5.19
C GLY A 71 11.29 -24.76 -6.34
N ARG A 72 10.84 -23.56 -6.70
CA ARG A 72 9.82 -23.35 -7.73
C ARG A 72 10.07 -22.21 -8.69
N SER A 73 10.81 -21.20 -8.29
CA SER A 73 11.13 -20.09 -9.16
C SER A 73 12.62 -19.76 -9.08
N ASP A 74 13.22 -19.55 -10.25
CA ASP A 74 14.60 -19.11 -10.39
C ASP A 74 14.67 -17.58 -10.58
N ASP A 75 13.53 -16.94 -10.75
CA ASP A 75 13.40 -15.49 -10.94
C ASP A 75 12.23 -14.89 -10.14
N LEU A 76 12.32 -13.61 -9.88
CA LEU A 76 11.26 -12.78 -9.34
C LEU A 76 10.69 -11.91 -10.45
N ILE A 77 9.38 -11.95 -10.62
CA ILE A 77 8.65 -11.18 -11.62
C ILE A 77 7.69 -10.22 -10.93
N LEU A 78 7.78 -8.93 -11.25
CA LEU A 78 6.85 -7.91 -10.81
C LEU A 78 6.27 -7.19 -12.03
N LYS A 79 4.96 -7.17 -12.13
CA LYS A 79 4.23 -6.49 -13.20
C LYS A 79 3.24 -5.49 -12.64
N ALA A 80 3.05 -4.39 -13.34
CA ALA A 80 2.02 -3.41 -13.04
C ALA A 80 1.42 -2.85 -14.33
N GLU A 81 0.10 -2.71 -14.34
CA GLU A 81 -0.61 -1.98 -15.38
C GLU A 81 -1.20 -0.70 -14.80
N MET A 82 -0.90 0.44 -15.40
CA MET A 82 -1.40 1.75 -15.00
C MET A 82 -2.34 2.34 -16.04
N GLY A 83 -3.55 2.68 -15.63
CA GLY A 83 -4.52 3.37 -16.46
C GLY A 83 -4.06 4.79 -16.82
N VAL A 84 -4.13 5.13 -18.11
CA VAL A 84 -3.83 6.48 -18.61
C VAL A 84 -5.10 7.06 -19.23
N PRO A 85 -5.62 8.20 -18.73
CA PRO A 85 -6.84 8.81 -19.28
C PRO A 85 -6.72 9.05 -20.79
N SER A 86 -7.71 8.59 -21.56
CA SER A 86 -7.79 8.74 -23.03
C SER A 86 -6.71 8.00 -23.85
N TYR A 87 -5.87 7.18 -23.22
CA TYR A 87 -4.85 6.38 -23.87
C TYR A 87 -4.92 4.91 -23.41
N HIS A 88 -4.21 4.04 -24.12
CA HIS A 88 -4.03 2.67 -23.66
C HIS A 88 -3.20 2.63 -22.37
N PRO A 89 -3.41 1.64 -21.48
CA PRO A 89 -2.65 1.52 -20.24
C PRO A 89 -1.14 1.38 -20.50
N LEU A 90 -0.34 1.90 -19.58
CA LEU A 90 1.09 1.61 -19.48
C LEU A 90 1.28 0.28 -18.76
N GLN A 91 2.13 -0.58 -19.30
CA GLN A 91 2.48 -1.88 -18.73
C GLN A 91 3.95 -1.89 -18.36
N TYR A 92 4.23 -2.19 -17.11
CA TYR A 92 5.59 -2.34 -16.57
C TYR A 92 5.84 -3.77 -16.16
N ASP A 93 6.99 -4.31 -16.57
CA ASP A 93 7.39 -5.69 -16.38
C ASP A 93 8.86 -5.72 -15.96
N LEU A 94 9.15 -6.23 -14.75
CA LEU A 94 10.46 -6.27 -14.11
C LEU A 94 10.79 -7.69 -13.67
N HIS A 95 11.91 -8.23 -14.16
CA HIS A 95 12.43 -9.55 -13.82
C HIS A 95 13.79 -9.44 -13.14
N LEU A 96 13.92 -10.12 -12.00
CA LEU A 96 15.15 -10.20 -11.22
C LEU A 96 15.61 -11.64 -11.11
N GLU A 97 16.88 -11.90 -11.33
CA GLU A 97 17.52 -13.22 -11.22
C GLU A 97 18.66 -13.19 -10.20
N PRO A 98 18.90 -14.29 -9.45
CA PRO A 98 20.09 -14.41 -8.62
C PRO A 98 21.37 -14.34 -9.44
N LYS A 99 22.36 -13.58 -8.94
CA LYS A 99 23.68 -13.46 -9.56
C LYS A 99 24.75 -13.57 -8.49
N GLY A 100 25.22 -14.78 -8.23
CA GLY A 100 26.11 -15.05 -7.09
C GLY A 100 25.43 -14.76 -5.78
N GLN A 101 26.00 -13.86 -4.98
CA GLN A 101 25.41 -13.42 -3.69
C GLN A 101 24.57 -12.14 -3.81
N THR A 102 24.32 -11.67 -5.02
CA THR A 102 23.50 -10.52 -5.32
C THR A 102 22.41 -10.87 -6.33
N TYR A 103 21.90 -9.92 -7.06
CA TYR A 103 20.92 -10.11 -8.13
C TYR A 103 21.29 -9.33 -9.38
N GLY A 104 20.64 -9.65 -10.48
CA GLY A 104 20.65 -8.87 -11.71
C GLY A 104 19.24 -8.64 -12.21
N ILE A 105 19.04 -7.54 -12.90
CA ILE A 105 17.80 -7.26 -13.64
C ILE A 105 17.96 -7.94 -14.99
N SER A 106 17.31 -9.11 -15.16
CA SER A 106 17.40 -9.89 -16.41
C SER A 106 16.56 -9.26 -17.52
N ARG A 107 15.44 -8.65 -17.16
CA ARG A 107 14.55 -7.95 -18.07
C ARG A 107 13.80 -6.82 -17.39
N GLU A 108 13.65 -5.71 -18.08
CA GLU A 108 12.79 -4.60 -17.67
C GLU A 108 12.16 -3.97 -18.91
N VAL A 109 10.85 -3.85 -18.93
CA VAL A 109 10.10 -3.27 -20.04
C VAL A 109 9.02 -2.34 -19.54
N LEU A 110 8.98 -1.13 -20.07
CA LEU A 110 7.81 -0.24 -19.99
C LEU A 110 7.22 -0.11 -21.38
N SER A 111 5.99 -0.57 -21.56
CA SER A 111 5.32 -0.59 -22.86
C SER A 111 3.90 -0.05 -22.81
N GLN A 112 3.36 0.23 -23.99
CA GLN A 112 2.00 0.71 -24.17
C GLN A 112 1.43 0.13 -25.47
N THR A 113 0.20 -0.37 -25.44
CA THR A 113 -0.49 -0.87 -26.63
C THR A 113 -0.68 0.27 -27.64
N ARG A 114 -0.48 -0.01 -28.94
CA ARG A 114 -0.70 0.96 -30.02
C ARG A 114 -2.11 0.85 -30.58
N PRO A 115 -2.80 1.97 -30.85
CA PRO A 115 -4.03 1.94 -31.63
C PRO A 115 -3.77 1.51 -33.09
N GLY A 116 -4.73 0.84 -33.75
CA GLY A 116 -4.65 0.55 -35.16
C GLY A 116 -4.09 -0.81 -35.56
N GLY A 117 -4.12 -1.83 -34.67
CA GLY A 117 -3.82 -3.24 -35.05
C GLY A 117 -2.35 -3.58 -35.17
N PHE A 118 -1.45 -2.79 -34.61
CA PHE A 118 -0.04 -3.14 -34.48
C PHE A 118 0.10 -4.35 -33.55
N HIS A 119 0.81 -5.40 -33.98
CA HIS A 119 1.01 -6.61 -33.19
C HIS A 119 1.98 -6.43 -32.01
N GLU A 120 2.90 -5.48 -32.09
CA GLU A 120 3.87 -5.21 -31.03
C GLU A 120 3.54 -3.93 -30.28
N PRO A 121 3.56 -3.94 -28.91
CA PRO A 121 3.38 -2.74 -28.12
C PRO A 121 4.53 -1.75 -28.34
N PHE A 122 4.25 -0.49 -28.17
CA PHE A 122 5.27 0.54 -28.12
C PHE A 122 6.08 0.41 -26.83
N LYS A 123 7.41 0.46 -26.95
CA LYS A 123 8.33 0.35 -25.81
C LYS A 123 8.91 1.71 -25.47
N HIS A 124 8.67 2.17 -24.26
CA HIS A 124 9.29 3.37 -23.69
C HIS A 124 10.66 3.03 -23.07
N ILE A 125 10.77 1.86 -22.44
CA ILE A 125 12.00 1.29 -21.87
C ILE A 125 12.06 -0.17 -22.31
N GLU A 126 13.22 -0.62 -22.73
CA GLU A 126 13.56 -2.03 -22.92
C GLU A 126 14.98 -2.27 -22.41
N SER A 127 15.11 -3.08 -21.38
CA SER A 127 16.38 -3.41 -20.77
C SER A 127 16.52 -4.92 -20.64
N ARG A 128 17.71 -5.42 -20.95
CA ARG A 128 18.10 -6.82 -20.72
C ARG A 128 19.51 -6.85 -20.15
N TYR A 129 19.63 -7.22 -18.88
CA TYR A 129 20.89 -7.16 -18.14
C TYR A 129 21.52 -5.75 -18.22
N SER A 130 22.72 -5.63 -18.79
CA SER A 130 23.44 -4.35 -18.96
C SER A 130 23.06 -3.58 -20.23
N ASP A 131 22.27 -4.15 -21.15
CA ASP A 131 21.80 -3.47 -22.36
C ASP A 131 20.50 -2.71 -22.08
N VAL A 132 20.64 -1.50 -21.56
CA VAL A 132 19.53 -0.60 -21.26
C VAL A 132 19.22 0.25 -22.48
N ARG A 133 17.95 0.36 -22.84
CA ARG A 133 17.45 1.22 -23.91
C ARG A 133 16.20 1.95 -23.50
N TYR A 134 16.10 3.21 -23.89
CA TYR A 134 14.91 4.03 -23.74
C TYR A 134 14.52 4.69 -25.06
N PHE A 135 13.23 5.01 -25.21
CA PHE A 135 12.76 5.65 -26.42
C PHE A 135 13.12 7.13 -26.43
N ASP A 136 13.86 7.54 -27.46
CA ASP A 136 14.25 8.94 -27.70
C ASP A 136 13.36 9.56 -28.78
N ILE A 137 12.65 10.62 -28.42
CA ILE A 137 11.72 11.33 -29.33
C ILE A 137 12.48 11.98 -30.48
N GLY A 138 13.69 12.48 -30.24
CA GLY A 138 14.49 13.17 -31.26
C GLY A 138 14.91 12.25 -32.42
N THR A 139 15.31 11.03 -32.07
CA THR A 139 15.74 10.02 -33.07
C THR A 139 14.62 9.06 -33.48
N ASN A 140 13.48 9.05 -32.75
CA ASN A 140 12.35 8.13 -32.93
C ASN A 140 12.75 6.66 -32.83
N LYS A 141 13.70 6.33 -31.96
CA LYS A 141 14.27 4.98 -31.77
C LYS A 141 14.58 4.71 -30.29
N LEU A 142 14.73 3.44 -29.95
CA LEU A 142 15.32 3.01 -28.69
C LEU A 142 16.84 3.24 -28.75
N VAL A 143 17.36 4.06 -27.84
CA VAL A 143 18.79 4.42 -27.73
C VAL A 143 19.34 4.02 -26.37
N ARG A 144 20.65 3.83 -26.30
CA ARG A 144 21.35 3.61 -25.03
C ARG A 144 21.46 4.92 -24.26
N PRO A 145 21.37 4.89 -22.89
CA PRO A 145 21.61 6.08 -22.10
C PRO A 145 23.02 6.62 -22.27
N ASN A 146 23.17 7.94 -22.25
CA ASN A 146 24.45 8.65 -22.25
C ASN A 146 24.86 9.10 -20.83
N TRP A 147 24.18 8.60 -19.80
CA TRP A 147 24.47 8.81 -18.38
C TRP A 147 24.88 7.50 -17.70
N GLU A 148 25.53 7.63 -16.55
CA GLU A 148 25.90 6.47 -15.73
C GLU A 148 24.66 5.73 -15.24
N HIS A 149 24.63 4.42 -15.39
CA HIS A 149 23.52 3.55 -15.03
C HIS A 149 23.94 2.58 -13.91
N ASN A 150 23.20 2.58 -12.79
CA ASN A 150 23.39 1.61 -11.71
C ASN A 150 22.72 0.28 -12.09
N PRO A 151 23.44 -0.83 -12.29
CA PRO A 151 22.85 -2.11 -12.70
C PRO A 151 22.03 -2.83 -11.63
N LEU A 152 22.07 -2.34 -10.38
CA LEU A 152 21.27 -2.86 -9.27
C LEU A 152 19.95 -2.10 -9.05
N GLU A 153 19.73 -1.03 -9.80
CA GLU A 153 18.48 -0.26 -9.74
C GLU A 153 17.75 -0.30 -11.09
N SER A 154 16.42 -0.20 -11.07
CA SER A 154 15.63 -0.26 -12.29
C SER A 154 15.97 0.88 -13.24
N SER A 155 15.85 0.63 -14.53
CA SER A 155 15.98 1.66 -15.57
C SER A 155 14.87 2.72 -15.41
N LEU A 156 13.68 2.31 -14.98
CA LEU A 156 12.56 3.22 -14.70
C LEU A 156 12.95 4.31 -13.69
N SER A 157 13.68 3.96 -12.63
CA SER A 157 14.13 4.93 -11.61
C SER A 157 15.17 5.92 -12.13
N GLN A 158 15.90 5.57 -13.19
CA GLN A 158 17.07 6.29 -13.68
C GLN A 158 16.81 7.07 -14.98
N VAL A 159 15.69 6.83 -15.66
CA VAL A 159 15.31 7.59 -16.86
C VAL A 159 15.05 9.06 -16.49
N PRO A 160 15.56 10.03 -17.27
CA PRO A 160 15.35 11.45 -17.00
C PRO A 160 13.85 11.83 -16.96
N LYS A 161 13.51 12.76 -16.08
CA LYS A 161 12.12 13.23 -15.86
C LYS A 161 11.45 13.87 -17.06
N MET A 162 12.20 14.21 -18.10
CA MET A 162 11.68 14.78 -19.34
C MET A 162 10.87 13.75 -20.18
N PHE A 163 11.05 12.45 -19.93
CA PHE A 163 10.27 11.39 -20.59
C PHE A 163 8.97 11.18 -19.83
N ARG A 164 7.87 11.64 -20.43
CA ARG A 164 6.58 11.78 -19.75
C ARG A 164 6.03 10.45 -19.24
N GLU A 165 5.89 9.44 -20.10
CA GLU A 165 5.27 8.17 -19.75
C GLU A 165 6.10 7.39 -18.70
N PRO A 166 7.44 7.28 -18.82
CA PRO A 166 8.28 6.73 -17.75
C PRO A 166 8.17 7.52 -16.44
N GLU A 167 8.10 8.86 -16.49
CA GLU A 167 7.96 9.67 -15.28
C GLU A 167 6.59 9.50 -14.62
N GLU A 168 5.51 9.39 -15.37
CA GLU A 168 4.17 9.13 -14.85
C GLU A 168 4.11 7.77 -14.16
N MET A 169 4.66 6.69 -14.79
CA MET A 169 4.75 5.37 -14.17
C MET A 169 5.63 5.37 -12.92
N ARG A 170 6.82 5.97 -13.01
CA ARG A 170 7.75 6.10 -11.88
C ARG A 170 7.08 6.78 -10.69
N ARG A 171 6.45 7.94 -10.91
CA ARG A 171 5.79 8.71 -9.85
C ARG A 171 4.63 7.93 -9.22
N THR A 172 3.85 7.22 -10.02
CA THR A 172 2.74 6.40 -9.54
C THR A 172 3.24 5.24 -8.68
N LEU A 173 4.21 4.47 -9.15
CA LEU A 173 4.75 3.33 -8.41
C LEU A 173 5.56 3.76 -7.18
N SER A 174 6.42 4.78 -7.28
CA SER A 174 7.23 5.24 -6.16
C SER A 174 6.42 5.86 -5.03
N SER A 175 5.16 6.26 -5.30
CA SER A 175 4.26 6.79 -4.28
C SER A 175 3.51 5.71 -3.49
N ILE A 176 3.64 4.42 -3.84
CA ILE A 176 3.04 3.33 -3.04
C ILE A 176 3.68 3.34 -1.66
N THR A 177 2.85 3.48 -0.63
CA THR A 177 3.32 3.56 0.77
C THR A 177 2.68 2.45 1.60
N GLN A 178 3.49 1.80 2.43
CA GLN A 178 3.05 0.74 3.34
C GLN A 178 3.09 1.25 4.78
N TYR A 179 1.99 1.05 5.49
CA TYR A 179 1.83 1.37 6.90
C TYR A 179 1.64 0.07 7.69
N HIS A 180 2.48 -0.13 8.67
CA HIS A 180 2.39 -1.24 9.62
C HIS A 180 1.59 -0.86 10.84
N VAL A 181 1.34 -1.82 11.72
CA VAL A 181 0.72 -1.55 13.01
C VAL A 181 1.52 -0.48 13.76
N LEU A 182 0.85 0.63 14.11
CA LEU A 182 1.49 1.74 14.79
C LEU A 182 2.10 1.28 16.13
N ASP A 183 3.39 1.51 16.32
CA ASP A 183 4.02 1.34 17.63
C ASP A 183 3.47 2.40 18.60
N VAL A 184 2.98 1.94 19.74
CA VAL A 184 2.44 2.76 20.82
C VAL A 184 3.13 2.47 22.17
N GLY A 185 4.32 1.88 22.12
CA GLY A 185 5.16 1.65 23.30
C GLY A 185 5.50 2.95 24.07
N PRO A 186 6.10 2.87 25.24
CA PRO A 186 6.37 4.03 26.08
C PRO A 186 7.28 5.10 25.44
N ARG A 187 8.13 4.70 24.49
CA ARG A 187 9.05 5.58 23.77
C ARG A 187 8.70 5.74 22.29
N ALA A 188 7.50 5.29 21.89
CA ALA A 188 7.05 5.44 20.51
C ALA A 188 6.95 6.91 20.10
N PRO A 189 7.36 7.26 18.87
CA PRO A 189 7.35 8.65 18.39
C PRO A 189 5.98 9.33 18.53
N VAL A 190 4.89 8.58 18.39
CA VAL A 190 3.52 9.07 18.53
C VAL A 190 3.19 9.58 19.94
N LYS A 191 3.93 9.15 20.98
CA LYS A 191 3.75 9.57 22.37
C LYS A 191 4.66 10.71 22.81
N LEU A 192 5.59 11.14 21.96
CA LEU A 192 6.59 12.15 22.28
C LEU A 192 6.22 13.51 21.66
N PRO A 193 6.64 14.64 22.27
CA PRO A 193 6.53 15.93 21.63
C PRO A 193 7.20 15.95 20.27
N GLN A 194 6.60 16.63 19.29
CA GLN A 194 7.03 16.65 17.90
C GLN A 194 7.37 18.06 17.44
N GLN A 195 8.30 18.16 16.50
CA GLN A 195 8.75 19.46 15.98
C GLN A 195 7.63 20.11 15.14
N MET A 196 7.37 21.39 15.38
CA MET A 196 6.46 22.19 14.55
C MET A 196 7.04 22.33 13.14
N LYS A 197 6.43 21.67 12.17
CA LYS A 197 6.81 21.72 10.76
C LYS A 197 5.61 21.47 9.84
N PRO A 198 5.59 22.02 8.62
CA PRO A 198 4.57 21.65 7.64
C PRO A 198 4.78 20.21 7.19
N VAL A 199 3.74 19.38 7.28
CA VAL A 199 3.74 17.98 6.84
C VAL A 199 2.36 17.60 6.33
N ASP A 200 2.32 16.74 5.31
CA ASP A 200 1.08 16.33 4.64
C ASP A 200 0.53 14.99 5.13
N LEU A 201 1.30 14.25 5.95
CA LEU A 201 0.97 12.93 6.47
C LEU A 201 1.39 12.79 7.94
N PRO A 202 0.71 11.95 8.73
CA PRO A 202 1.03 11.74 10.15
C PRO A 202 2.32 10.93 10.39
N GLY A 203 2.97 10.44 9.32
CA GLY A 203 4.16 9.59 9.38
C GLY A 203 3.85 8.13 9.65
N GLU A 204 4.71 7.24 9.17
CA GLU A 204 4.53 5.77 9.27
C GLU A 204 4.48 5.29 10.74
N ASN A 205 5.28 5.90 11.60
CA ASN A 205 5.34 5.60 13.04
C ASN A 205 4.64 6.66 13.91
N GLY A 206 3.80 7.51 13.30
CA GLY A 206 3.16 8.61 14.00
C GLY A 206 4.12 9.73 14.44
N GLN A 207 5.36 9.75 13.91
CA GLN A 207 6.40 10.73 14.26
C GLN A 207 6.04 12.16 13.86
N ASP A 208 5.07 12.31 12.98
CA ASP A 208 4.59 13.59 12.46
C ASP A 208 3.10 13.85 12.79
N LEU A 209 2.46 13.00 13.61
CA LEU A 209 1.03 13.09 13.90
C LEU A 209 0.63 14.45 14.50
N VAL A 210 1.36 14.91 15.52
CA VAL A 210 1.09 16.19 16.19
C VAL A 210 1.33 17.36 15.25
N SER A 211 2.45 17.32 14.51
CA SER A 211 2.81 18.34 13.51
C SER A 211 1.78 18.41 12.39
N PHE A 212 1.33 17.25 11.89
CA PHE A 212 0.30 17.11 10.86
C PHE A 212 -1.04 17.70 11.31
N LEU A 213 -1.54 17.30 12.47
CA LEU A 213 -2.82 17.80 13.01
C LEU A 213 -2.75 19.31 13.29
N TYR A 214 -1.65 19.80 13.86
CA TYR A 214 -1.44 21.22 14.06
C TYR A 214 -1.41 21.98 12.72
N TYR A 215 -0.64 21.49 11.73
CA TYR A 215 -0.56 22.11 10.42
C TYR A 215 -1.92 22.14 9.70
N LEU A 216 -2.69 21.05 9.75
CA LEU A 216 -4.04 21.02 9.19
C LEU A 216 -4.96 22.04 9.86
N ARG A 217 -4.91 22.16 11.18
CA ARG A 217 -5.73 23.14 11.92
C ARG A 217 -5.48 24.57 11.46
N GLU A 218 -4.22 24.91 11.14
CA GLU A 218 -3.84 26.25 10.73
C GLU A 218 -4.02 26.50 9.21
N SER A 219 -3.87 25.48 8.36
CA SER A 219 -3.84 25.62 6.90
C SER A 219 -5.05 25.03 6.16
N ASN A 220 -5.71 24.02 6.73
CA ASN A 220 -6.86 23.33 6.13
C ASN A 220 -7.87 22.92 7.22
N ARG A 221 -8.58 23.90 7.70
CA ARG A 221 -9.51 23.74 8.81
C ARG A 221 -10.64 22.73 8.54
N GLU A 222 -11.13 22.69 7.31
CA GLU A 222 -12.18 21.74 6.90
C GLU A 222 -11.72 20.28 7.09
N CYS A 223 -10.50 19.97 6.65
CA CYS A 223 -9.92 18.64 6.83
C CYS A 223 -9.67 18.32 8.31
N TYR A 224 -9.22 19.29 9.09
CA TYR A 224 -9.02 19.13 10.54
C TYR A 224 -10.35 18.86 11.28
N GLU A 225 -11.38 19.66 11.00
CA GLU A 225 -12.73 19.48 11.58
C GLU A 225 -13.33 18.12 11.20
N ALA A 226 -13.11 17.63 9.96
CA ALA A 226 -13.54 16.29 9.54
C ALA A 226 -12.86 15.17 10.35
N ILE A 227 -11.62 15.37 10.81
CA ILE A 227 -10.96 14.44 11.74
C ILE A 227 -11.68 14.46 13.11
N GLU A 228 -11.88 15.64 13.70
CA GLU A 228 -12.59 15.74 15.00
C GLU A 228 -14.04 15.23 14.92
N ASP A 229 -14.74 15.48 13.82
CA ASP A 229 -16.10 14.98 13.57
C ASP A 229 -16.15 13.44 13.50
N THR A 230 -15.06 12.82 13.03
CA THR A 230 -14.91 11.36 13.04
C THR A 230 -14.63 10.82 14.44
N LEU A 231 -13.92 11.57 15.28
CA LEU A 231 -13.60 11.15 16.65
C LEU A 231 -14.81 11.28 17.61
N ARG A 232 -15.73 12.22 17.37
CA ARG A 232 -16.91 12.43 18.27
C ARG A 232 -17.80 11.20 18.41
N PRO A 233 -18.24 10.52 17.35
CA PRO A 233 -19.02 9.30 17.48
C PRO A 233 -18.18 8.10 17.97
N ALA A 234 -16.87 8.09 17.68
CA ALA A 234 -15.96 7.04 18.13
C ALA A 234 -15.68 7.10 19.64
N PHE A 235 -15.68 8.31 20.21
CA PHE A 235 -15.37 8.57 21.63
C PHE A 235 -16.38 9.56 22.20
N PRO A 236 -17.50 9.10 22.79
CA PRO A 236 -18.62 9.95 23.21
C PRO A 236 -18.29 11.09 24.19
N GLY A 237 -17.14 11.01 24.86
CA GLY A 237 -16.65 12.09 25.75
C GLY A 237 -15.76 13.14 25.07
N PHE A 238 -15.32 12.88 23.83
CA PHE A 238 -14.36 13.71 23.12
C PHE A 238 -14.92 15.12 22.82
N VAL A 239 -14.09 16.14 23.07
CA VAL A 239 -14.41 17.55 22.81
C VAL A 239 -13.51 18.13 21.72
N SER A 240 -12.19 18.09 21.91
CA SER A 240 -11.22 18.70 21.00
C SER A 240 -9.80 18.20 21.21
N LEU A 241 -8.95 18.41 20.20
CA LEU A 241 -7.50 18.27 20.30
C LEU A 241 -6.87 19.67 20.51
N ASN A 242 -5.86 19.75 21.36
CA ASN A 242 -5.08 20.97 21.55
C ASN A 242 -3.59 20.67 21.44
N PHE A 243 -2.80 21.68 21.07
CA PHE A 243 -1.38 21.54 20.76
C PHE A 243 -0.54 22.53 21.57
N PRO A 244 -0.38 22.30 22.89
CA PRO A 244 0.44 23.18 23.72
C PRO A 244 1.91 23.11 23.29
N PRO A 245 2.59 24.26 23.16
CA PRO A 245 4.04 24.31 22.97
C PRO A 245 4.76 23.80 24.22
N VAL A 246 5.82 23.03 24.00
CA VAL A 246 6.63 22.48 25.10
C VAL A 246 7.90 23.31 25.26
N ALA A 247 8.81 23.26 24.29
CA ALA A 247 10.03 24.04 24.24
C ALA A 247 10.63 23.97 22.83
N ALA A 248 11.50 24.91 22.47
CA ALA A 248 12.35 24.86 21.26
C ALA A 248 11.61 24.51 19.96
N GLY A 249 10.39 25.01 19.76
CA GLY A 249 9.58 24.72 18.58
C GLY A 249 8.93 23.33 18.56
N MET A 250 8.89 22.65 19.72
CA MET A 250 8.20 21.36 19.90
C MET A 250 6.77 21.58 20.37
N LEU A 251 5.86 20.75 19.86
CA LEU A 251 4.46 20.70 20.27
C LEU A 251 4.18 19.36 20.96
N SER A 252 3.34 19.39 21.98
CA SER A 252 2.66 18.21 22.49
C SER A 252 1.22 18.21 21.99
N MET A 253 0.53 17.10 22.12
CA MET A 253 -0.90 17.01 21.87
C MET A 253 -1.64 16.67 23.17
N THR A 254 -2.79 17.32 23.38
CA THR A 254 -3.70 16.98 24.45
C THR A 254 -5.09 16.70 23.90
N TRP A 255 -5.76 15.78 24.55
CA TRP A 255 -7.11 15.31 24.28
C TRP A 255 -8.04 15.84 25.39
N LYS A 256 -9.05 16.62 25.01
CA LYS A 256 -10.05 17.13 25.94
C LYS A 256 -11.29 16.24 25.92
N GLU A 257 -11.72 15.83 27.12
CA GLU A 257 -12.97 15.10 27.35
C GLU A 257 -13.87 15.86 28.32
N ASN A 258 -15.18 15.65 28.17
CA ASN A 258 -16.19 16.25 29.08
C ASN A 258 -16.11 15.73 30.53
N SER A 259 -15.66 14.47 30.67
CA SER A 259 -15.58 13.79 31.98
C SER A 259 -14.40 14.21 32.83
N PHE A 260 -13.40 14.90 32.26
CA PHE A 260 -12.20 15.33 32.97
C PHE A 260 -12.04 16.84 32.97
N ARG A 261 -11.65 17.38 34.14
CA ARG A 261 -11.35 18.80 34.29
C ARG A 261 -10.11 19.19 33.47
N ASP A 262 -9.06 18.39 33.61
CA ASP A 262 -7.79 18.64 32.95
C ASP A 262 -7.67 17.80 31.66
N PRO A 263 -7.00 18.31 30.63
CA PRO A 263 -6.82 17.56 29.38
C PRO A 263 -5.85 16.37 29.57
N ILE A 264 -6.10 15.30 28.85
CA ILE A 264 -5.26 14.09 28.83
C ILE A 264 -4.13 14.30 27.81
N TYR A 265 -2.89 14.09 28.22
CA TYR A 265 -1.75 14.16 27.30
C TYR A 265 -1.66 12.90 26.43
N MET A 266 -1.13 13.03 25.20
CA MET A 266 -1.04 11.94 24.24
C MET A 266 -0.36 10.68 24.79
N HIS A 267 0.64 10.79 25.68
CA HIS A 267 1.30 9.63 26.28
C HIS A 267 0.41 8.88 27.30
N GLN A 268 -0.68 9.48 27.76
CA GLN A 268 -1.66 8.90 28.68
C GLN A 268 -2.84 8.26 27.96
N LEU A 269 -3.00 8.50 26.64
CA LEU A 269 -4.06 7.91 25.85
C LEU A 269 -3.87 6.40 25.72
N SER A 270 -5.00 5.69 25.64
CA SER A 270 -4.98 4.25 25.39
C SER A 270 -4.36 3.93 24.02
N GLU A 271 -3.84 2.71 23.87
CA GLU A 271 -3.28 2.25 22.59
C GLU A 271 -4.30 2.33 21.46
N GLY A 272 -5.52 1.85 21.70
CA GLY A 272 -6.60 1.89 20.72
C GLY A 272 -6.97 3.31 20.32
N THR A 273 -7.01 4.25 21.26
CA THR A 273 -7.30 5.66 20.98
C THR A 273 -6.23 6.28 20.10
N LEU A 274 -4.94 6.05 20.39
CA LEU A 274 -3.82 6.57 19.57
C LEU A 274 -3.80 5.97 18.18
N ARG A 275 -4.00 4.65 18.06
CA ARG A 275 -4.05 3.96 16.76
C ARG A 275 -5.22 4.45 15.93
N PHE A 276 -6.40 4.56 16.51
CA PHE A 276 -7.57 5.07 15.80
C PHE A 276 -7.39 6.52 15.35
N LEU A 277 -6.89 7.40 16.21
CA LEU A 277 -6.57 8.80 15.88
C LEU A 277 -5.58 8.86 14.72
N TRP A 278 -4.53 8.05 14.75
CA TRP A 278 -3.53 8.00 13.66
C TRP A 278 -4.15 7.50 12.35
N LEU A 279 -4.97 6.43 12.38
CA LEU A 279 -5.68 5.93 11.20
C LEU A 279 -6.65 6.95 10.61
N VAL A 280 -7.43 7.64 11.46
CA VAL A 280 -8.32 8.73 11.02
C VAL A 280 -7.51 9.84 10.37
N SER A 281 -6.40 10.25 11.01
CA SER A 281 -5.50 11.28 10.50
C SER A 281 -4.90 10.88 9.15
N LEU A 282 -4.47 9.64 9.00
CA LEU A 282 -3.96 9.09 7.74
C LEU A 282 -5.04 9.09 6.65
N LEU A 283 -6.18 8.44 6.92
CA LEU A 283 -7.24 8.25 5.92
C LEU A 283 -7.97 9.54 5.54
N ARG A 284 -7.96 10.56 6.40
CA ARG A 284 -8.47 11.91 6.12
C ARG A 284 -7.43 12.83 5.47
N SER A 285 -6.15 12.43 5.45
CA SER A 285 -5.09 13.27 4.89
C SER A 285 -5.32 13.63 3.42
N PRO A 286 -5.09 14.89 3.02
CA PRO A 286 -5.08 15.27 1.61
C PRO A 286 -3.83 14.77 0.87
N GLY A 287 -2.76 14.41 1.58
CA GLY A 287 -1.47 13.97 1.04
C GLY A 287 -1.35 12.47 0.78
N LEU A 288 -2.46 11.71 0.77
CA LEU A 288 -2.40 10.26 0.51
C LEU A 288 -1.74 9.94 -0.83
N SER A 289 -0.93 8.90 -0.82
CA SER A 289 -0.25 8.35 -1.99
C SER A 289 -1.24 7.74 -3.00
N THR A 290 -0.74 7.37 -4.20
CA THR A 290 -1.57 6.70 -5.22
C THR A 290 -2.14 5.38 -4.71
N VAL A 291 -1.30 4.60 -4.00
CA VAL A 291 -1.70 3.37 -3.33
C VAL A 291 -1.24 3.43 -1.87
N THR A 292 -2.18 3.28 -0.95
CA THR A 292 -1.95 3.24 0.50
C THR A 292 -2.19 1.82 1.00
N MET A 293 -1.14 1.18 1.48
CA MET A 293 -1.22 -0.18 2.04
C MET A 293 -1.20 -0.12 3.56
N ILE A 294 -2.10 -0.86 4.22
CA ILE A 294 -2.21 -0.88 5.68
C ILE A 294 -2.26 -2.34 6.14
N ASP A 295 -1.30 -2.70 7.00
CA ASP A 295 -1.24 -4.05 7.57
C ASP A 295 -1.91 -4.04 8.96
N GLU A 296 -2.92 -4.90 9.14
CA GLU A 296 -3.66 -5.12 10.38
C GLU A 296 -4.18 -3.84 11.07
N PRO A 297 -4.96 -2.99 10.37
CA PRO A 297 -5.42 -1.72 10.94
C PRO A 297 -6.34 -1.86 12.17
N GLU A 298 -6.93 -3.04 12.37
CA GLU A 298 -7.85 -3.34 13.46
C GLU A 298 -7.17 -3.64 14.79
N VAL A 299 -5.85 -3.82 14.83
CA VAL A 299 -5.12 -4.22 16.04
C VAL A 299 -5.34 -3.22 17.17
N SER A 300 -5.74 -3.73 18.33
CA SER A 300 -6.08 -2.98 19.56
C SER A 300 -7.29 -2.03 19.42
N LEU A 301 -8.06 -2.09 18.34
CA LEU A 301 -9.29 -1.30 18.23
C LEU A 301 -10.47 -2.02 18.89
N HIS A 302 -11.34 -1.23 19.53
CA HIS A 302 -12.62 -1.75 20.01
C HIS A 302 -13.51 -2.14 18.82
N PRO A 303 -14.28 -3.25 18.90
CA PRO A 303 -15.14 -3.70 17.79
C PRO A 303 -16.09 -2.64 17.22
N GLU A 304 -16.58 -1.72 18.04
CA GLU A 304 -17.46 -0.62 17.61
C GLU A 304 -16.78 0.38 16.67
N LEU A 305 -15.43 0.46 16.69
CA LEU A 305 -14.66 1.33 15.80
C LEU A 305 -14.45 0.72 14.40
N LEU A 306 -14.69 -0.59 14.23
CA LEU A 306 -14.38 -1.29 12.98
C LEU A 306 -15.33 -0.90 11.85
N SER A 307 -16.61 -0.64 12.13
CA SER A 307 -17.54 -0.13 11.12
C SER A 307 -17.12 1.25 10.62
N LEU A 308 -16.76 2.13 11.55
CA LEU A 308 -16.30 3.48 11.21
C LEU A 308 -14.97 3.45 10.43
N LEU A 309 -14.07 2.52 10.79
CA LEU A 309 -12.83 2.30 10.02
C LEU A 309 -13.13 1.83 8.59
N ALA A 310 -14.07 0.88 8.40
CA ALA A 310 -14.47 0.43 7.07
C ALA A 310 -15.03 1.58 6.22
N ASP A 311 -15.87 2.43 6.80
CA ASP A 311 -16.43 3.59 6.11
C ASP A 311 -15.35 4.64 5.74
N LEU A 312 -14.39 4.89 6.63
CA LEU A 312 -13.24 5.75 6.36
C LEU A 312 -12.39 5.23 5.20
N MET A 313 -12.11 3.91 5.17
CA MET A 313 -11.38 3.28 4.07
C MET A 313 -12.13 3.43 2.74
N ARG A 314 -13.45 3.22 2.71
CA ARG A 314 -14.29 3.44 1.52
C ARG A 314 -14.23 4.88 1.05
N GLU A 315 -14.40 5.83 1.95
CA GLU A 315 -14.37 7.25 1.60
C GLU A 315 -13.00 7.65 1.03
N ALA A 316 -11.91 7.27 1.69
CA ALA A 316 -10.57 7.57 1.22
C ALA A 316 -10.27 6.91 -0.13
N SER A 317 -10.67 5.63 -0.32
CA SER A 317 -10.44 4.88 -1.56
C SER A 317 -11.25 5.43 -2.74
N SER A 318 -12.43 5.98 -2.50
CA SER A 318 -13.28 6.54 -3.57
C SER A 318 -12.77 7.88 -4.11
N LYS A 319 -12.06 8.66 -3.30
CA LYS A 319 -11.72 10.06 -3.60
C LYS A 319 -10.23 10.33 -3.81
N ARG A 320 -9.34 9.58 -3.14
CA ARG A 320 -7.96 10.03 -2.94
C ARG A 320 -6.87 9.03 -3.29
N THR A 321 -7.09 7.73 -3.07
CA THR A 321 -6.06 6.70 -3.16
C THR A 321 -6.68 5.35 -3.50
N GLN A 322 -5.89 4.38 -3.94
CA GLN A 322 -6.29 2.97 -3.86
C GLN A 322 -5.82 2.44 -2.51
N ILE A 323 -6.70 1.78 -1.76
CA ILE A 323 -6.38 1.23 -0.43
C ILE A 323 -6.27 -0.29 -0.53
N ILE A 324 -5.17 -0.82 -0.01
CA ILE A 324 -4.96 -2.25 0.17
C ILE A 324 -4.76 -2.51 1.65
N VAL A 325 -5.56 -3.41 2.20
CA VAL A 325 -5.50 -3.80 3.61
C VAL A 325 -5.19 -5.28 3.69
N ALA A 326 -4.26 -5.68 4.56
CA ALA A 326 -4.11 -7.07 4.96
C ALA A 326 -4.69 -7.23 6.37
N THR A 327 -5.61 -8.17 6.55
CA THR A 327 -6.24 -8.44 7.84
C THR A 327 -6.51 -9.93 8.03
N HIS A 328 -6.61 -10.35 9.28
CA HIS A 328 -7.14 -11.65 9.66
C HIS A 328 -8.32 -11.53 10.63
N SER A 329 -8.88 -10.32 10.79
CA SER A 329 -9.99 -10.05 11.69
C SER A 329 -11.33 -10.38 11.03
N ASP A 330 -11.97 -11.45 11.50
CA ASP A 330 -13.34 -11.81 11.17
C ASP A 330 -14.37 -10.71 11.51
N ARG A 331 -14.04 -9.87 12.51
CA ARG A 331 -14.89 -8.76 12.93
C ARG A 331 -14.87 -7.61 11.92
N LEU A 332 -13.70 -7.27 11.38
CA LEU A 332 -13.61 -6.22 10.35
C LEU A 332 -14.32 -6.65 9.07
N ILE A 333 -14.18 -7.92 8.68
CA ILE A 333 -14.78 -8.48 7.46
C ILE A 333 -16.30 -8.31 7.43
N ARG A 334 -16.99 -8.35 8.58
CA ARG A 334 -18.45 -8.17 8.68
C ARG A 334 -18.95 -6.80 8.17
N PHE A 335 -18.09 -5.82 8.11
CA PHE A 335 -18.41 -4.47 7.63
C PHE A 335 -17.99 -4.22 6.18
N LEU A 336 -17.46 -5.25 5.50
CA LEU A 336 -17.00 -5.17 4.13
C LEU A 336 -18.01 -5.79 3.16
N LYS A 337 -17.94 -5.36 1.91
CA LYS A 337 -18.73 -5.95 0.82
C LYS A 337 -17.88 -6.97 0.05
N PRO A 338 -18.51 -8.00 -0.58
CA PRO A 338 -17.77 -9.00 -1.36
C PRO A 338 -16.83 -8.40 -2.42
N GLU A 339 -17.25 -7.32 -3.08
CA GLU A 339 -16.44 -6.61 -4.07
C GLU A 339 -15.23 -5.86 -3.51
N GLU A 340 -15.10 -5.76 -2.18
CA GLU A 340 -13.99 -5.13 -1.47
C GLU A 340 -12.98 -6.17 -0.93
N VAL A 341 -13.30 -7.46 -1.02
CA VAL A 341 -12.57 -8.53 -0.37
C VAL A 341 -11.85 -9.43 -1.37
N VAL A 342 -10.57 -9.67 -1.15
CA VAL A 342 -9.76 -10.66 -1.86
C VAL A 342 -9.44 -11.81 -0.90
N VAL A 343 -9.90 -12.99 -1.24
CA VAL A 343 -9.61 -14.23 -0.50
C VAL A 343 -8.27 -14.77 -0.96
N MET A 344 -7.34 -14.91 -0.02
CA MET A 344 -6.06 -15.56 -0.24
C MET A 344 -6.06 -16.94 0.42
N ASP A 345 -5.66 -17.95 -0.34
CA ASP A 345 -5.56 -19.33 0.13
C ASP A 345 -4.32 -20.02 -0.42
N ILE A 346 -4.06 -21.23 0.03
CA ILE A 346 -2.97 -22.07 -0.48
C ILE A 346 -3.59 -23.10 -1.43
N GLY A 347 -3.28 -22.97 -2.72
CA GLY A 347 -3.69 -23.93 -3.74
C GLY A 347 -3.03 -25.30 -3.58
N GLU A 348 -3.47 -26.28 -4.35
CA GLU A 348 -2.94 -27.66 -4.36
C GLU A 348 -1.43 -27.72 -4.58
N SER A 349 -0.89 -26.80 -5.34
CA SER A 349 0.55 -26.64 -5.55
C SER A 349 1.31 -26.15 -4.32
N GLY A 350 0.63 -25.68 -3.22
CA GLY A 350 1.24 -25.03 -2.06
C GLY A 350 1.68 -23.59 -2.33
N SER A 351 1.36 -23.03 -3.49
CA SER A 351 1.49 -21.59 -3.78
C SER A 351 0.22 -20.86 -3.33
N ALA A 352 0.35 -19.56 -3.05
CA ALA A 352 -0.80 -18.73 -2.75
C ALA A 352 -1.68 -18.55 -4.00
N THR A 353 -2.97 -18.44 -3.77
CA THR A 353 -3.99 -17.97 -4.72
C THR A 353 -4.61 -16.69 -4.18
N ALA A 354 -5.12 -15.83 -5.05
CA ALA A 354 -5.83 -14.61 -4.68
C ALA A 354 -7.04 -14.45 -5.60
N THR A 355 -8.24 -14.41 -5.02
CA THR A 355 -9.49 -14.37 -5.79
C THR A 355 -10.45 -13.36 -5.14
N TRP A 356 -11.11 -12.54 -5.94
CA TRP A 356 -12.15 -11.64 -5.47
C TRP A 356 -13.34 -12.41 -4.93
N ALA A 357 -13.85 -12.03 -3.75
CA ALA A 357 -14.94 -12.76 -3.09
C ALA A 357 -16.25 -12.70 -3.87
N ASP A 358 -16.50 -11.61 -4.61
CA ASP A 358 -17.70 -11.48 -5.47
C ASP A 358 -17.65 -12.35 -6.74
N THR A 359 -16.49 -12.90 -7.08
CA THR A 359 -16.35 -13.84 -8.21
C THR A 359 -16.43 -15.31 -7.78
N LEU A 360 -16.45 -15.56 -6.45
CA LEU A 360 -16.61 -16.90 -5.90
C LEU A 360 -18.09 -17.30 -5.88
N ASP A 361 -18.38 -18.52 -6.30
CA ASP A 361 -19.75 -19.10 -6.23
C ASP A 361 -20.03 -19.53 -4.78
N LEU A 362 -20.53 -18.58 -3.97
CA LEU A 362 -20.78 -18.77 -2.54
C LEU A 362 -21.97 -19.71 -2.25
N ASP A 363 -22.76 -20.08 -3.28
CA ASP A 363 -23.97 -20.91 -3.16
C ASP A 363 -23.72 -22.41 -3.42
N LYS A 364 -22.55 -22.78 -3.90
CA LYS A 364 -22.20 -24.20 -4.12
C LYS A 364 -21.59 -24.83 -2.86
N ASP A 365 -22.42 -25.12 -1.88
CA ASP A 365 -22.06 -26.04 -0.81
C ASP A 365 -21.94 -27.47 -1.37
N GLY A 366 -20.79 -28.12 -1.22
CA GLY A 366 -20.74 -29.56 -1.43
C GLY A 366 -19.40 -30.22 -1.70
N GLY A 367 -18.28 -29.53 -1.66
CA GLY A 367 -16.98 -30.19 -1.88
C GLY A 367 -15.99 -29.86 -0.76
N ALA A 368 -15.59 -30.86 0.04
CA ALA A 368 -14.63 -30.69 1.13
C ALA A 368 -13.20 -30.55 0.61
N GLY A 369 -12.83 -29.37 0.06
CA GLY A 369 -11.47 -29.00 -0.25
C GLY A 369 -10.83 -28.08 0.80
N PRO A 370 -9.50 -27.90 0.80
CA PRO A 370 -8.83 -26.99 1.74
C PRO A 370 -9.35 -25.53 1.66
N GLY A 371 -9.83 -25.08 0.49
CA GLY A 371 -10.41 -23.76 0.26
C GLY A 371 -11.77 -23.55 0.93
N ASP A 372 -12.58 -24.61 1.10
CA ASP A 372 -13.92 -24.53 1.66
C ASP A 372 -13.94 -24.12 3.14
N LYS A 373 -12.89 -24.44 3.90
CA LYS A 373 -12.75 -24.00 5.29
C LYS A 373 -12.51 -22.51 5.42
N VAL A 374 -11.73 -21.92 4.52
CA VAL A 374 -11.48 -20.46 4.48
C VAL A 374 -12.77 -19.75 4.08
N LEU A 375 -13.46 -20.25 3.05
CA LEU A 375 -14.75 -19.72 2.59
C LEU A 375 -15.81 -19.77 3.70
N SER A 376 -15.95 -20.88 4.41
CA SER A 376 -16.95 -21.02 5.49
C SER A 376 -16.60 -20.15 6.70
N THR A 377 -15.33 -19.98 7.03
CA THR A 377 -14.91 -19.23 8.21
C THR A 377 -14.96 -17.70 7.99
N TYR A 378 -14.53 -17.23 6.81
CA TYR A 378 -14.40 -15.79 6.55
C TYR A 378 -15.56 -15.20 5.75
N LEU A 379 -16.29 -16.01 4.95
CA LEU A 379 -17.37 -15.52 4.10
C LEU A 379 -18.77 -15.76 4.67
N SER A 380 -18.94 -16.61 5.68
CA SER A 380 -20.24 -16.75 6.36
C SER A 380 -20.80 -15.41 6.88
N PRO A 381 -19.99 -14.47 7.37
CA PRO A 381 -20.48 -13.14 7.75
C PRO A 381 -20.95 -12.27 6.58
N LEU A 382 -20.42 -12.48 5.37
CA LEU A 382 -20.79 -11.72 4.15
C LEU A 382 -22.10 -12.23 3.52
N ARG A 383 -22.55 -13.46 3.89
CA ARG A 383 -23.83 -14.04 3.41
C ARG A 383 -25.06 -13.46 4.09
N THR A 384 -24.91 -12.71 5.18
CA THR A 384 -26.02 -12.21 6.01
C THR A 384 -26.22 -10.69 5.91
N SER A 385 -25.45 -10.00 5.09
CA SER A 385 -25.60 -8.60 4.73
C SER A 385 -26.10 -8.48 3.27
#